data_5ccc0f23ec091b4cf119c04c3da33990
#
_entry.id   5ccc0f23ec091b4cf119c04c3da33990
#
_cell.length_a   1.000
_cell.length_b   1.000
_cell.length_c   1.000
_cell.angle_alpha   90.00
_cell.angle_beta   90.00
_cell.angle_gamma   90.00
#
_symmetry.space_group_name_H-M   'P 1'
#
loop_
_entity.id
_entity.type
_entity.pdbx_description
1 polymer ?
#
loop_
_entity_poly.entity_id
_entity_poly.type
_entity_poly.pdbx_seq_one_letter_code
_entity_poly.pdbx_strand_id
1 'polypeptide(L)'
;MIEAAVRWDRPIRIGVNWGSLDQDLLSDMMDENSKRAQPWDAKPVMYEALIKSALESAERATEIGLPAHQITLSCKVSGVRDLVAVYRELATRCNYPLHLGLTEAGMGTKGTVASSAALAILLQEGIGDTIRVSLT
;
A
#
# COMPACT_ATOMS: atom_id res chain seq x y z
N MET A 1 2.50 15.31 -12.38
CA MET A 1 1.43 14.30 -12.57
C MET A 1 0.13 14.71 -11.86
N ILE A 2 0.13 14.99 -10.55
CA ILE A 2 -1.09 15.37 -9.77
C ILE A 2 -1.71 16.63 -10.33
N GLU A 3 -0.94 17.68 -10.60
CA GLU A 3 -1.44 18.93 -11.21
C GLU A 3 -2.14 18.70 -12.56
N ALA A 4 -1.61 17.78 -13.36
CA ALA A 4 -2.25 17.42 -14.63
C ALA A 4 -3.58 16.68 -14.40
N ALA A 5 -3.65 15.81 -13.40
CA ALA A 5 -4.88 15.14 -13.03
C ALA A 5 -5.96 16.12 -12.55
N VAL A 6 -5.58 17.10 -11.74
CA VAL A 6 -6.47 18.19 -11.31
C VAL A 6 -6.95 19.00 -12.52
N ARG A 7 -6.02 19.42 -13.37
CA ARG A 7 -6.33 20.23 -14.56
C ARG A 7 -7.29 19.55 -15.52
N TRP A 8 -7.17 18.24 -15.68
CA TRP A 8 -7.96 17.47 -16.65
C TRP A 8 -9.07 16.64 -16.01
N ASP A 9 -9.35 16.87 -14.73
CA ASP A 9 -10.38 16.15 -13.96
C ASP A 9 -10.23 14.62 -14.10
N ARG A 10 -9.04 14.10 -13.79
CA ARG A 10 -8.72 12.68 -13.92
C ARG A 10 -8.37 12.05 -12.58
N PRO A 11 -8.91 10.87 -12.29
CA PRO A 11 -8.50 10.11 -11.11
C PRO A 11 -7.06 9.61 -11.27
N ILE A 12 -6.40 9.43 -10.14
CA ILE A 12 -5.06 8.84 -10.09
C ILE A 12 -5.00 7.68 -9.11
N ARG A 13 -4.05 6.80 -9.36
CA ARG A 13 -3.65 5.79 -8.38
C ARG A 13 -2.27 6.15 -7.84
N ILE A 14 -2.20 6.30 -6.53
CA ILE A 14 -0.95 6.47 -5.79
C ILE A 14 -0.49 5.08 -5.37
N GLY A 15 0.62 4.64 -5.92
CA GLY A 15 1.20 3.34 -5.62
C GLY A 15 2.52 3.48 -4.89
N VAL A 16 2.60 2.88 -3.71
CA VAL A 16 3.85 2.67 -3.00
C VAL A 16 4.26 1.21 -3.12
N ASN A 17 5.55 0.96 -3.24
CA ASN A 17 6.10 -0.37 -3.39
C ASN A 17 7.20 -0.57 -2.34
N TRP A 18 7.17 -1.69 -1.68
CA TRP A 18 8.18 -2.11 -0.72
C TRP A 18 9.61 -1.94 -1.24
N GLY A 19 9.87 -2.36 -2.49
CA GLY A 19 11.19 -2.27 -3.12
C GLY A 19 11.66 -0.86 -3.48
N SER A 20 10.77 0.13 -3.47
CA SER A 20 11.06 1.53 -3.78
C SER A 20 10.68 2.50 -2.65
N LEU A 21 10.52 1.97 -1.44
CA LEU A 21 10.25 2.78 -0.26
C LEU A 21 11.41 3.73 0.01
N ASP A 22 11.08 4.95 0.43
CA ASP A 22 12.06 5.96 0.82
C ASP A 22 12.94 5.42 1.96
N GLN A 23 14.24 5.31 1.69
CA GLN A 23 15.19 4.74 2.64
C GLN A 23 15.44 5.68 3.82
N ASP A 24 15.34 6.98 3.62
CA ASP A 24 15.51 7.95 4.71
C ASP A 24 14.32 7.85 5.68
N LEU A 25 13.10 7.78 5.16
CA LEU A 25 11.91 7.56 5.99
C LEU A 25 12.01 6.23 6.77
N LEU A 26 12.41 5.15 6.12
CA LEU A 26 12.55 3.86 6.77
C LEU A 26 13.64 3.88 7.85
N SER A 27 14.78 4.51 7.58
CA SER A 27 15.89 4.66 8.54
C SER A 27 15.45 5.43 9.77
N ASP A 28 14.80 6.57 9.58
CA ASP A 28 14.31 7.40 10.68
C ASP A 28 13.30 6.63 11.54
N MET A 29 12.40 5.88 10.92
CA MET A 29 11.42 5.07 11.65
C MET A 29 12.06 3.89 12.40
N MET A 30 13.10 3.28 11.85
CA MET A 30 13.87 2.24 12.54
C MET A 30 14.63 2.82 13.74
N ASP A 31 15.21 4.01 13.61
CA ASP A 31 15.89 4.71 14.70
C ASP A 31 14.92 5.11 15.81
N GLU A 32 13.77 5.63 15.47
CA GLU A 32 12.70 5.91 16.44
C GLU A 32 12.22 4.63 17.14
N ASN A 33 12.04 3.55 16.39
CA ASN A 33 11.66 2.26 16.95
C ASN A 33 12.68 1.73 17.97
N SER A 34 13.96 1.90 17.69
CA SER A 34 15.03 1.44 18.58
C SER A 34 15.03 2.14 19.94
N LYS A 35 14.47 3.36 20.02
CA LYS A 35 14.37 4.16 21.25
C LYS A 35 13.15 3.81 22.12
N ARG A 36 12.25 2.95 21.62
CA ARG A 36 11.08 2.53 22.39
C ARG A 36 11.46 1.59 23.51
N ALA A 37 10.68 1.60 24.60
CA ALA A 37 10.86 0.66 25.70
C ALA A 37 10.68 -0.80 25.28
N GLN A 38 9.84 -1.04 24.28
CA GLN A 38 9.63 -2.33 23.61
C GLN A 38 9.66 -2.11 22.10
N PRO A 39 10.82 -2.24 21.46
CA PRO A 39 10.93 -2.09 20.02
C PRO A 39 10.10 -3.15 19.27
N TRP A 40 9.48 -2.73 18.20
CA TRP A 40 8.82 -3.66 17.27
C TRP A 40 9.85 -4.43 16.44
N ASP A 41 9.45 -5.58 15.94
CA ASP A 41 10.21 -6.27 14.89
C ASP A 41 10.31 -5.40 13.62
N ALA A 42 11.29 -5.70 12.79
CA ALA A 42 11.55 -4.93 11.57
C ALA A 42 10.35 -4.88 10.61
N LYS A 43 9.63 -5.99 10.43
CA LYS A 43 8.48 -6.05 9.52
C LYS A 43 7.35 -5.08 9.88
N PRO A 44 6.84 -5.01 11.12
CA PRO A 44 5.86 -4.00 11.51
C PRO A 44 6.30 -2.56 11.25
N VAL A 45 7.58 -2.24 11.46
CA VAL A 45 8.13 -0.91 11.14
C VAL A 45 8.06 -0.63 9.64
N MET A 46 8.40 -1.63 8.81
CA MET A 46 8.31 -1.51 7.35
C MET A 46 6.87 -1.36 6.85
N TYR A 47 5.90 -2.06 7.46
CA TYR A 47 4.48 -1.89 7.14
C TYR A 47 4.02 -0.47 7.45
N GLU A 48 4.40 0.03 8.62
CA GLU A 48 4.08 1.39 9.04
C GLU A 48 4.68 2.44 8.09
N ALA A 49 5.95 2.27 7.68
CA ALA A 49 6.60 3.14 6.71
C ALA A 49 5.88 3.14 5.35
N LEU A 50 5.45 1.96 4.88
CA LEU A 50 4.71 1.81 3.63
C LEU A 50 3.35 2.52 3.69
N ILE A 51 2.59 2.30 4.75
CA ILE A 51 1.28 2.91 4.98
C ILE A 51 1.41 4.43 5.11
N LYS A 52 2.36 4.90 5.92
CA LYS A 52 2.63 6.32 6.10
C LYS A 52 2.97 7.00 4.78
N SER A 53 3.85 6.40 3.98
CA SER A 53 4.20 6.92 2.64
C SER A 53 2.98 7.05 1.72
N ALA A 54 2.08 6.06 1.73
CA ALA A 54 0.85 6.10 0.94
C ALA A 54 -0.09 7.22 1.38
N LEU A 55 -0.33 7.32 2.69
CA LEU A 55 -1.25 8.31 3.26
C LEU A 55 -0.73 9.74 3.10
N GLU A 56 0.54 9.99 3.36
CA GLU A 56 1.17 11.30 3.15
C GLU A 56 1.15 11.73 1.68
N SER A 57 1.34 10.78 0.77
CA SER A 57 1.25 11.06 -0.67
C SER A 57 -0.18 11.40 -1.09
N ALA A 58 -1.18 10.74 -0.51
CA ALA A 58 -2.59 11.05 -0.76
C ALA A 58 -2.97 12.43 -0.20
N GLU A 59 -2.54 12.75 1.02
CA GLU A 59 -2.75 14.05 1.64
C GLU A 59 -2.15 15.18 0.80
N ARG A 60 -0.90 15.02 0.37
CA ARG A 60 -0.25 15.98 -0.53
C ARG A 60 -1.00 16.14 -1.86
N ALA A 61 -1.57 15.09 -2.39
CA ALA A 61 -2.38 15.17 -3.60
C ALA A 61 -3.68 15.98 -3.38
N THR A 62 -4.32 15.83 -2.22
CA THR A 62 -5.50 16.62 -1.86
C THR A 62 -5.16 18.09 -1.62
N GLU A 63 -4.00 18.40 -1.04
CA GLU A 63 -3.51 19.78 -0.88
C GLU A 63 -3.28 20.49 -2.22
N ILE A 64 -2.84 19.74 -3.24
CA ILE A 64 -2.67 20.26 -4.62
C ILE A 64 -4.02 20.52 -5.30
N GLY A 65 -5.11 19.92 -4.79
CA GLY A 65 -6.47 20.13 -5.26
C GLY A 65 -7.15 18.92 -5.87
N LEU A 66 -6.55 17.72 -5.79
CA LEU A 66 -7.20 16.51 -6.27
C LEU A 66 -8.27 16.05 -5.25
N PRO A 67 -9.54 15.86 -5.67
CA PRO A 67 -10.57 15.38 -4.76
C PRO A 67 -10.25 13.98 -4.22
N ALA A 68 -10.55 13.74 -2.94
CA ALA A 68 -10.26 12.46 -2.28
C ALA A 68 -10.90 11.25 -3.00
N HIS A 69 -12.08 11.41 -3.59
CA HIS A 69 -12.77 10.34 -4.32
C HIS A 69 -12.12 10.00 -5.67
N GLN A 70 -11.16 10.80 -6.13
CA GLN A 70 -10.36 10.54 -7.33
C GLN A 70 -8.99 9.91 -7.02
N ILE A 71 -8.71 9.57 -5.77
CA ILE A 71 -7.45 8.95 -5.34
C ILE A 71 -7.70 7.49 -4.99
N THR A 72 -6.97 6.60 -5.64
CA THR A 72 -6.90 5.18 -5.29
C THR A 72 -5.52 4.88 -4.72
N LEU A 73 -5.44 4.15 -3.61
CA LEU A 73 -4.17 3.76 -2.99
C LEU A 73 -3.80 2.31 -3.31
N SER A 74 -2.52 2.08 -3.45
CA SER A 74 -1.95 0.75 -3.67
C SER A 74 -0.64 0.62 -2.89
N CYS A 75 -0.58 -0.38 -2.01
CA CYS A 75 0.61 -0.75 -1.24
C CYS A 75 1.09 -2.12 -1.71
N LYS A 76 2.13 -2.18 -2.52
CA LYS A 76 2.58 -3.41 -3.16
C LYS A 76 3.66 -4.11 -2.34
N VAL A 77 3.40 -5.36 -2.01
CA VAL A 77 4.32 -6.28 -1.36
C VAL A 77 4.27 -7.64 -2.07
N SER A 78 5.27 -8.49 -1.82
CA SER A 78 5.39 -9.79 -2.51
C SER A 78 4.77 -10.96 -1.75
N GLY A 79 4.62 -10.84 -0.43
CA GLY A 79 4.15 -11.90 0.45
C GLY A 79 2.65 -11.81 0.75
N VAL A 80 1.97 -12.97 0.78
CA VAL A 80 0.54 -13.05 1.12
C VAL A 80 0.25 -12.48 2.50
N ARG A 81 1.01 -12.90 3.51
CA ARG A 81 0.84 -12.42 4.90
C ARG A 81 1.11 -10.93 5.03
N ASP A 82 2.13 -10.46 4.34
CA ASP A 82 2.53 -9.04 4.34
C ASP A 82 1.42 -8.19 3.71
N LEU A 83 0.86 -8.63 2.58
CA LEU A 83 -0.25 -7.93 1.93
C LEU A 83 -1.48 -7.83 2.83
N VAL A 84 -1.87 -8.95 3.43
CA VAL A 84 -3.03 -8.99 4.33
C VAL A 84 -2.83 -8.06 5.52
N ALA A 85 -1.65 -8.09 6.16
CA ALA A 85 -1.34 -7.23 7.30
C ALA A 85 -1.39 -5.74 6.93
N VAL A 86 -0.74 -5.35 5.84
CA VAL A 86 -0.68 -3.96 5.37
C VAL A 86 -2.09 -3.44 5.04
N TYR A 87 -2.87 -4.18 4.28
CA TYR A 87 -4.20 -3.69 3.84
C TYR A 87 -5.25 -3.70 4.95
N ARG A 88 -5.19 -4.62 5.89
CA ARG A 88 -6.03 -4.58 7.09
C ARG A 88 -5.80 -3.29 7.87
N GLU A 89 -4.55 -2.93 8.09
CA GLU A 89 -4.20 -1.71 8.80
C GLU A 89 -4.55 -0.45 7.98
N LEU A 90 -4.21 -0.43 6.69
CA LEU A 90 -4.53 0.69 5.80
C LEU A 90 -6.04 0.96 5.73
N ALA A 91 -6.86 -0.08 5.65
CA ALA A 91 -8.32 0.03 5.61
C ALA A 91 -8.91 0.65 6.88
N THR A 92 -8.26 0.53 8.03
CA THR A 92 -8.69 1.20 9.27
C THR A 92 -8.34 2.68 9.33
N ARG A 93 -7.37 3.13 8.52
CA ARG A 93 -6.82 4.48 8.58
C ARG A 93 -7.32 5.43 7.49
N CYS A 94 -7.98 4.93 6.47
CA CYS A 94 -8.46 5.77 5.37
C CYS A 94 -9.74 5.21 4.73
N ASN A 95 -10.41 6.08 3.97
CA ASN A 95 -11.59 5.76 3.17
C ASN A 95 -11.31 5.82 1.67
N TYR A 96 -10.04 5.87 1.26
CA TYR A 96 -9.70 5.85 -0.16
C TYR A 96 -10.00 4.47 -0.75
N PRO A 97 -10.44 4.39 -2.01
CA PRO A 97 -10.46 3.15 -2.75
C PRO A 97 -9.10 2.46 -2.73
N LEU A 98 -9.08 1.15 -2.54
CA LEU A 98 -7.86 0.36 -2.42
C LEU A 98 -7.69 -0.58 -3.61
N HIS A 99 -6.51 -0.54 -4.21
CA HIS A 99 -6.11 -1.43 -5.29
C HIS A 99 -5.23 -2.54 -4.74
N LEU A 100 -5.72 -3.78 -4.83
CA LEU A 100 -5.04 -4.96 -4.29
C LEU A 100 -4.20 -5.67 -5.35
N GLY A 101 -3.11 -6.27 -4.91
CA GLY A 101 -2.32 -7.17 -5.72
C GLY A 101 -0.94 -7.41 -5.14
N LEU A 102 -0.45 -8.63 -5.31
CA LEU A 102 0.95 -8.95 -5.04
C LEU A 102 1.84 -8.42 -6.17
N THR A 103 3.05 -8.04 -5.83
CA THR A 103 4.12 -7.81 -6.79
C THR A 103 5.10 -8.99 -6.74
N GLU A 104 5.56 -9.43 -7.90
CA GLU A 104 6.52 -10.54 -7.99
C GLU A 104 6.05 -11.82 -7.25
N ALA A 105 4.77 -12.15 -7.39
CA ALA A 105 4.16 -13.29 -6.70
C ALA A 105 4.72 -14.65 -7.16
N GLY A 106 5.37 -14.68 -8.30
CA GLY A 106 5.89 -15.88 -8.95
C GLY A 106 5.10 -16.26 -10.19
N MET A 107 5.71 -17.13 -11.00
CA MET A 107 5.12 -17.62 -12.24
C MET A 107 4.24 -18.83 -12.01
N GLY A 108 3.31 -19.06 -12.93
CA GLY A 108 2.50 -20.27 -12.98
C GLY A 108 1.66 -20.48 -11.71
N THR A 109 1.63 -21.71 -11.24
CA THR A 109 0.83 -22.14 -10.09
C THR A 109 1.15 -21.38 -8.81
N LYS A 110 2.42 -21.10 -8.54
CA LYS A 110 2.84 -20.37 -7.34
C LYS A 110 2.21 -18.96 -7.30
N GLY A 111 2.32 -18.21 -8.38
CA GLY A 111 1.75 -16.87 -8.47
C GLY A 111 0.23 -16.88 -8.42
N THR A 112 -0.41 -17.85 -9.09
CA THR A 112 -1.87 -18.01 -9.07
C THR A 112 -2.37 -18.31 -7.66
N VAL A 113 -1.77 -19.27 -6.96
CA VAL A 113 -2.18 -19.65 -5.60
C VAL A 113 -1.95 -18.51 -4.61
N ALA A 114 -0.78 -17.88 -4.64
CA ALA A 114 -0.46 -16.76 -3.74
C ALA A 114 -1.42 -15.58 -3.96
N SER A 115 -1.65 -15.18 -5.21
CA SER A 115 -2.56 -14.09 -5.54
C SER A 115 -3.99 -14.41 -5.15
N SER A 116 -4.46 -15.63 -5.43
CA SER A 116 -5.80 -16.07 -5.06
C SER A 116 -6.01 -16.04 -3.55
N ALA A 117 -5.04 -16.55 -2.77
CA ALA A 117 -5.12 -16.55 -1.32
C ALA A 117 -5.16 -15.13 -0.73
N ALA A 118 -4.24 -14.26 -1.17
CA ALA A 118 -4.17 -12.89 -0.67
C ALA A 118 -5.44 -12.09 -0.99
N LEU A 119 -5.91 -12.16 -2.23
CA LEU A 119 -7.11 -11.45 -2.67
C LEU A 119 -8.36 -11.99 -2.00
N ALA A 120 -8.52 -13.33 -1.89
CA ALA A 120 -9.69 -13.94 -1.27
C ALA A 120 -9.85 -13.52 0.19
N ILE A 121 -8.77 -13.51 0.96
CA ILE A 121 -8.80 -13.09 2.38
C ILE A 121 -9.29 -11.64 2.50
N LEU A 122 -8.69 -10.72 1.76
CA LEU A 122 -9.01 -9.30 1.86
C LEU A 122 -10.41 -8.97 1.32
N LEU A 123 -10.77 -9.52 0.16
CA LEU A 123 -12.09 -9.29 -0.44
C LEU A 123 -13.22 -9.85 0.41
N GLN A 124 -13.03 -10.99 1.05
CA GLN A 124 -14.03 -11.56 1.98
C GLN A 124 -14.24 -10.67 3.21
N GLU A 125 -13.22 -9.92 3.62
CA GLU A 125 -13.31 -8.94 4.71
C GLU A 125 -13.87 -7.57 4.26
N GLY A 126 -14.26 -7.44 2.99
CA GLY A 126 -14.75 -6.18 2.41
C GLY A 126 -13.65 -5.16 2.11
N ILE A 127 -12.39 -5.61 2.02
CA ILE A 127 -11.24 -4.75 1.74
C ILE A 127 -10.83 -4.91 0.28
N GLY A 128 -10.81 -3.81 -0.46
CA GLY A 128 -10.38 -3.75 -1.84
C GLY A 128 -11.50 -3.38 -2.82
N ASP A 129 -11.17 -2.54 -3.77
CA ASP A 129 -12.10 -2.00 -4.77
C ASP A 129 -11.70 -2.39 -6.20
N THR A 130 -10.42 -2.50 -6.45
CA THR A 130 -9.85 -2.99 -7.70
C THR A 130 -8.73 -3.98 -7.43
N ILE A 131 -8.47 -4.88 -8.36
CA ILE A 131 -7.46 -5.93 -8.21
C ILE A 131 -6.56 -6.04 -9.43
N ARG A 132 -5.33 -6.51 -9.21
CA ARG A 132 -4.41 -6.92 -10.25
C ARG A 132 -3.72 -8.23 -9.86
N VAL A 133 -3.62 -9.14 -10.81
CA VAL A 133 -2.83 -10.37 -10.67
C VAL A 133 -1.55 -10.22 -11.50
N SER A 134 -0.41 -10.44 -10.89
CA SER A 134 0.89 -10.51 -11.56
C SER A 134 1.41 -11.95 -11.50
N LEU A 135 1.79 -12.50 -12.63
CA LEU A 135 2.32 -13.87 -12.75
C LEU A 135 3.82 -13.87 -13.10
N THR A 136 4.48 -12.83 -12.70
CA THR A 136 5.95 -12.72 -12.87
C THR A 136 6.69 -12.80 -11.54
#